data_7df36560be527c3f9bf8f89e33c9cdd9
#
_entry.id   7df36560be527c3f9bf8f89e33c9cdd9
#
_cell.length_a   1.000
_cell.length_b   1.000
_cell.length_c   1.000
_cell.angle_alpha   90.00
_cell.angle_beta   90.00
_cell.angle_gamma   90.00
#
_symmetry.space_group_name_H-M   'P 1'
#
loop_
_entity.id
_entity.type
_entity.pdbx_description
1 polymer ?
#
loop_
_entity_poly.entity_id
_entity_poly.type
_entity_poly.pdbx_seq_one_letter_code
_entity_poly.pdbx_strand_id
1 'polypeptide(L)'
;MARKINSRQTRQLQKRVVGAGLTEFWYLKPLKPLLDLKFELYPRLFGNESMGEINKLIEEGLNDDAEVICFFDEDVMRWDQVEGKRIKELHCKYDNNSRVTLACSMPSIEYWFLLHYEKTNRHLATSRDAISSLRRYIVQFDKKENFLKHQKWVAELIKDNKMDHAMQRAEVLGRSGTSYSDIWKAIKVMK
;
A
#
# COMPACT_ATOMS: atom_id res chain seq x y z
N MET A 1 -27.63 45.00 -5.59
CA MET A 1 -27.06 43.92 -6.42
C MET A 1 -26.11 43.09 -5.58
N ALA A 2 -26.48 41.87 -5.21
CA ALA A 2 -25.63 41.00 -4.38
C ALA A 2 -24.60 40.28 -5.29
N ARG A 3 -23.31 40.45 -5.01
CA ARG A 3 -22.22 39.75 -5.66
C ARG A 3 -22.29 38.25 -5.31
N LYS A 4 -22.56 37.36 -6.30
CA LYS A 4 -22.39 35.93 -6.16
C LYS A 4 -20.92 35.66 -5.83
N ILE A 5 -20.67 35.15 -4.62
CA ILE A 5 -19.36 34.59 -4.23
C ILE A 5 -19.25 33.25 -4.98
N ASN A 6 -18.43 33.21 -6.03
CA ASN A 6 -18.06 31.95 -6.66
C ASN A 6 -17.30 31.12 -5.63
N SER A 7 -17.93 30.03 -5.14
CA SER A 7 -17.23 29.01 -4.38
C SER A 7 -16.11 28.47 -5.28
N ARG A 8 -14.85 28.72 -4.91
CA ARG A 8 -13.69 28.05 -5.55
C ARG A 8 -13.93 26.54 -5.41
N GLN A 9 -14.22 25.88 -6.53
CA GLN A 9 -14.12 24.42 -6.58
C GLN A 9 -12.70 24.05 -6.19
N THR A 10 -12.54 23.39 -5.06
CA THR A 10 -11.25 22.85 -4.63
C THR A 10 -10.84 21.84 -5.68
N ARG A 11 -9.76 22.13 -6.44
CA ARG A 11 -9.22 21.23 -7.46
C ARG A 11 -8.80 19.96 -6.75
N GLN A 12 -9.46 18.85 -7.05
CA GLN A 12 -9.07 17.54 -6.53
C GLN A 12 -7.71 17.18 -7.13
N LEU A 13 -6.70 16.98 -6.28
CA LEU A 13 -5.36 16.60 -6.71
C LEU A 13 -5.39 15.20 -7.34
N GLN A 14 -4.56 14.99 -8.36
CA GLN A 14 -4.35 13.67 -8.92
C GLN A 14 -3.63 12.78 -7.91
N LYS A 15 -4.13 11.57 -7.67
CA LYS A 15 -3.49 10.62 -6.76
C LYS A 15 -2.56 9.70 -7.54
N ARG A 16 -1.29 9.66 -7.18
CA ARG A 16 -0.26 8.80 -7.78
C ARG A 16 0.19 7.73 -6.81
N VAL A 17 0.18 6.49 -7.24
CA VAL A 17 0.75 5.35 -6.51
C VAL A 17 2.14 5.08 -7.06
N VAL A 18 3.15 5.10 -6.18
CA VAL A 18 4.57 4.83 -6.47
C VAL A 18 5.10 3.67 -5.63
N GLY A 19 6.22 3.08 -6.01
CA GLY A 19 6.89 2.01 -5.28
C GLY A 19 6.18 0.65 -5.34
N ALA A 20 5.09 0.54 -6.09
CA ALA A 20 4.35 -0.72 -6.18
C ALA A 20 5.15 -1.77 -6.96
N GLY A 21 5.48 -2.90 -6.31
CA GLY A 21 6.04 -4.06 -6.97
C GLY A 21 4.99 -4.87 -7.75
N LEU A 22 5.39 -6.06 -8.22
CA LEU A 22 4.52 -6.92 -9.03
C LEU A 22 3.26 -7.35 -8.29
N THR A 23 3.38 -7.69 -7.01
CA THR A 23 2.25 -8.12 -6.17
C THR A 23 1.27 -6.98 -5.95
N GLU A 24 1.77 -5.78 -5.60
CA GLU A 24 0.98 -4.57 -5.40
C GLU A 24 0.26 -4.17 -6.68
N PHE A 25 0.93 -4.25 -7.82
CA PHE A 25 0.30 -3.95 -9.11
C PHE A 25 -0.90 -4.86 -9.40
N TRP A 26 -0.70 -6.18 -9.30
CA TRP A 26 -1.77 -7.14 -9.57
C TRP A 26 -2.87 -7.14 -8.50
N TYR A 27 -2.58 -6.59 -7.31
CA TYR A 27 -3.58 -6.30 -6.28
C TYR A 27 -4.38 -5.04 -6.61
N LEU A 28 -3.70 -3.92 -6.87
CA LEU A 28 -4.32 -2.61 -7.06
C LEU A 28 -5.09 -2.51 -8.39
N LYS A 29 -4.60 -3.14 -9.45
CA LYS A 29 -5.21 -3.09 -10.77
C LYS A 29 -6.68 -3.55 -10.79
N PRO A 30 -7.06 -4.73 -10.26
CA PRO A 30 -8.47 -5.12 -10.15
C PRO A 30 -9.20 -4.40 -9.01
N LEU A 31 -8.51 -4.02 -7.93
CA LEU A 31 -9.12 -3.35 -6.80
C LEU A 31 -9.67 -1.97 -7.19
N LYS A 32 -8.99 -1.27 -8.10
CA LYS A 32 -9.39 0.04 -8.59
C LYS A 32 -10.85 0.09 -9.08
N PRO A 33 -11.29 -0.73 -10.06
CA PRO A 33 -12.67 -0.74 -10.50
C PRO A 33 -13.64 -1.40 -9.48
N LEU A 34 -13.17 -2.39 -8.69
CA LEU A 34 -14.02 -3.09 -7.73
C LEU A 34 -14.49 -2.19 -6.58
N LEU A 35 -13.67 -1.23 -6.18
CA LEU A 35 -13.95 -0.28 -5.08
C LEU A 35 -14.08 1.17 -5.54
N ASP A 36 -14.14 1.42 -6.86
CA ASP A 36 -14.16 2.76 -7.48
C ASP A 36 -13.04 3.68 -6.97
N LEU A 37 -11.83 3.14 -6.80
CA LEU A 37 -10.69 3.89 -6.28
C LEU A 37 -10.15 4.87 -7.33
N LYS A 38 -9.70 6.04 -6.88
CA LYS A 38 -9.19 7.11 -7.73
C LYS A 38 -7.69 7.27 -7.55
N PHE A 39 -6.91 6.70 -8.44
CA PHE A 39 -5.44 6.84 -8.47
C PHE A 39 -4.86 6.46 -9.83
N GLU A 40 -3.61 6.82 -10.06
CA GLU A 40 -2.79 6.33 -11.18
C GLU A 40 -1.55 5.62 -10.66
N LEU A 41 -1.14 4.54 -11.34
CA LEU A 41 0.11 3.83 -11.05
C LEU A 41 1.26 4.53 -11.81
N TYR A 42 2.35 4.85 -11.08
CA TYR A 42 3.50 5.57 -11.63
C TYR A 42 4.82 5.04 -11.03
N PRO A 43 5.85 4.74 -11.84
CA PRO A 43 5.75 4.59 -13.29
C PRO A 43 4.82 3.43 -13.69
N ARG A 44 4.45 3.35 -14.97
CA ARG A 44 3.56 2.26 -15.45
C ARG A 44 4.26 0.91 -15.53
N LEU A 45 5.59 0.89 -15.50
CA LEU A 45 6.43 -0.31 -15.50
C LEU A 45 7.12 -0.40 -14.14
N PHE A 46 7.03 -1.57 -13.52
CA PHE A 46 7.53 -1.83 -12.18
C PHE A 46 8.91 -2.47 -12.25
N GLY A 47 9.84 -1.94 -11.46
CA GLY A 47 11.15 -2.52 -11.19
C GLY A 47 11.31 -2.89 -9.72
N ASN A 48 12.48 -3.41 -9.36
CA ASN A 48 12.94 -3.46 -7.98
C ASN A 48 13.55 -2.10 -7.65
N GLU A 49 12.72 -1.14 -7.26
CA GLU A 49 13.16 0.21 -6.98
C GLU A 49 13.85 0.27 -5.61
N SER A 50 15.04 0.89 -5.55
CA SER A 50 15.67 1.24 -4.30
C SER A 50 14.88 2.33 -3.57
N MET A 51 15.02 2.45 -2.25
CA MET A 51 14.38 3.53 -1.49
C MET A 51 14.80 4.93 -1.97
N GLY A 52 15.99 5.04 -2.57
CA GLY A 52 16.44 6.29 -3.20
C GLY A 52 15.64 6.65 -4.46
N GLU A 53 15.30 5.66 -5.28
CA GLU A 53 14.44 5.86 -6.45
C GLU A 53 13.01 6.15 -6.04
N ILE A 54 12.50 5.44 -5.04
CA ILE A 54 11.17 5.72 -4.45
C ILE A 54 11.09 7.17 -3.97
N ASN A 55 12.12 7.69 -3.25
CA ASN A 55 12.13 9.08 -2.83
C ASN A 55 12.05 10.06 -4.02
N LYS A 56 12.76 9.80 -5.13
CA LYS A 56 12.67 10.62 -6.34
C LYS A 56 11.26 10.61 -6.93
N LEU A 57 10.61 9.44 -7.01
CA LEU A 57 9.25 9.32 -7.53
C LEU A 57 8.24 10.08 -6.66
N ILE A 58 8.44 10.09 -5.34
CA ILE A 58 7.63 10.91 -4.43
C ILE A 58 7.84 12.40 -4.73
N GLU A 59 9.09 12.85 -4.85
CA GLU A 59 9.42 14.24 -5.17
C GLU A 59 8.84 14.69 -6.53
N GLU A 60 8.97 13.86 -7.56
CA GLU A 60 8.38 14.10 -8.87
C GLU A 60 6.85 14.26 -8.78
N GLY A 61 6.18 13.36 -8.05
CA GLY A 61 4.73 13.46 -7.84
C GLY A 61 4.33 14.75 -7.12
N LEU A 62 5.07 15.15 -6.09
CA LEU A 62 4.82 16.40 -5.36
C LEU A 62 5.06 17.64 -6.23
N ASN A 63 6.09 17.64 -7.10
CA ASN A 63 6.39 18.72 -8.03
C ASN A 63 5.30 18.85 -9.12
N ASP A 64 4.68 17.75 -9.50
CA ASP A 64 3.55 17.72 -10.45
C ASP A 64 2.19 18.03 -9.77
N ASP A 65 2.22 18.54 -8.53
CA ASP A 65 1.05 18.88 -7.74
C ASP A 65 0.10 17.69 -7.51
N ALA A 66 0.67 16.48 -7.34
CA ALA A 66 -0.09 15.28 -7.03
C ALA A 66 -0.11 14.97 -5.53
N GLU A 67 -1.09 14.18 -5.10
CA GLU A 67 -1.10 13.45 -3.85
C GLU A 67 -0.43 12.08 -4.08
N VAL A 68 0.61 11.76 -3.32
CA VAL A 68 1.46 10.58 -3.56
C VAL A 68 1.18 9.50 -2.53
N ILE A 69 0.93 8.30 -3.00
CA ILE A 69 0.72 7.10 -2.17
C ILE A 69 1.86 6.14 -2.48
N CYS A 70 2.72 5.89 -1.49
CA CYS A 70 3.94 5.11 -1.67
C CYS A 70 3.80 3.74 -1.02
N PHE A 71 3.96 2.67 -1.81
CA PHE A 71 3.97 1.28 -1.33
C PHE A 71 5.40 0.77 -1.24
N PHE A 72 5.75 0.12 -0.13
CA PHE A 72 7.01 -0.58 0.04
C PHE A 72 6.98 -1.54 1.22
N ASP A 73 7.85 -2.56 1.18
CA ASP A 73 8.06 -3.49 2.28
C ASP A 73 9.21 -3.01 3.16
N GLU A 74 9.04 -3.09 4.48
CA GLU A 74 10.04 -2.62 5.45
C GLU A 74 10.96 -3.73 5.97
N ASP A 75 10.78 -4.99 5.56
CA ASP A 75 11.61 -6.10 6.02
C ASP A 75 13.10 -5.95 5.62
N VAL A 76 13.38 -5.22 4.54
CA VAL A 76 14.73 -4.86 4.11
C VAL A 76 15.54 -4.20 5.24
N MET A 77 14.90 -3.49 6.17
CA MET A 77 15.56 -2.90 7.34
C MET A 77 16.26 -3.93 8.25
N ARG A 78 15.88 -5.21 8.14
CA ARG A 78 16.44 -6.28 9.00
C ARG A 78 17.79 -6.80 8.52
N TRP A 79 18.10 -6.60 7.24
CA TRP A 79 19.28 -7.20 6.60
C TRP A 79 20.10 -6.22 5.72
N ASP A 80 19.54 -5.07 5.37
CA ASP A 80 20.23 -4.01 4.63
C ASP A 80 20.22 -2.70 5.43
N GLN A 81 21.39 -2.33 5.98
CA GLN A 81 21.54 -1.12 6.78
C GLN A 81 21.38 0.17 5.96
N VAL A 82 21.78 0.14 4.67
CA VAL A 82 21.69 1.32 3.79
C VAL A 82 20.23 1.60 3.44
N GLU A 83 19.50 0.59 2.97
CA GLU A 83 18.08 0.73 2.66
C GLU A 83 17.27 1.00 3.94
N GLY A 84 17.62 0.36 5.06
CA GLY A 84 16.98 0.62 6.35
C GLY A 84 17.15 2.07 6.83
N LYS A 85 18.31 2.69 6.57
CA LYS A 85 18.54 4.12 6.85
C LYS A 85 17.65 4.99 5.96
N ARG A 86 17.57 4.70 4.66
CA ARG A 86 16.74 5.42 3.70
C ARG A 86 15.25 5.33 4.04
N ILE A 87 14.76 4.18 4.52
CA ILE A 87 13.38 4.04 5.00
C ILE A 87 13.12 5.00 6.17
N LYS A 88 14.03 5.06 7.15
CA LYS A 88 13.90 6.01 8.28
C LYS A 88 13.89 7.47 7.81
N GLU A 89 14.71 7.81 6.83
CA GLU A 89 14.75 9.14 6.22
C GLU A 89 13.42 9.46 5.51
N LEU A 90 12.82 8.50 4.78
CA LEU A 90 11.48 8.66 4.18
C LEU A 90 10.42 8.94 5.23
N HIS A 91 10.39 8.18 6.33
CA HIS A 91 9.46 8.42 7.44
C HIS A 91 9.65 9.81 8.05
N CYS A 92 10.89 10.18 8.39
CA CYS A 92 11.18 11.51 8.92
C CYS A 92 10.70 12.65 8.00
N LYS A 93 10.82 12.44 6.68
CA LYS A 93 10.49 13.46 5.68
C LYS A 93 8.99 13.55 5.40
N TYR A 94 8.29 12.41 5.39
CA TYR A 94 6.95 12.33 4.81
C TYR A 94 5.83 11.95 5.77
N ASP A 95 6.09 11.39 6.96
CA ASP A 95 5.00 10.98 7.89
C ASP A 95 4.05 12.12 8.26
N ASN A 96 4.54 13.37 8.26
CA ASN A 96 3.73 14.55 8.53
C ASN A 96 3.38 15.38 7.27
N ASN A 97 3.61 14.84 6.07
CA ASN A 97 3.28 15.53 4.83
C ASN A 97 1.86 15.14 4.40
N SER A 98 0.93 16.10 4.42
CA SER A 98 -0.48 15.87 4.09
C SER A 98 -0.73 15.38 2.65
N ARG A 99 0.26 15.50 1.74
CA ARG A 99 0.16 15.05 0.35
C ARG A 99 0.88 13.71 0.10
N VAL A 100 1.48 13.09 1.14
CA VAL A 100 2.17 11.82 1.00
C VAL A 100 1.60 10.81 1.98
N THR A 101 1.25 9.63 1.49
CA THR A 101 0.83 8.49 2.30
C THR A 101 1.83 7.36 2.13
N LEU A 102 2.57 7.03 3.20
CA LEU A 102 3.44 5.87 3.23
C LEU A 102 2.61 4.62 3.59
N ALA A 103 2.41 3.74 2.62
CA ALA A 103 1.64 2.50 2.73
C ALA A 103 2.59 1.30 2.84
N CYS A 104 3.32 1.23 3.93
CA CYS A 104 4.32 0.20 4.16
C CYS A 104 3.77 -1.03 4.87
N SER A 105 4.48 -2.14 4.75
CA SER A 105 4.16 -3.41 5.42
C SER A 105 5.41 -4.07 6.00
N MET A 106 5.25 -4.75 7.15
CA MET A 106 6.26 -5.56 7.79
C MET A 106 5.68 -6.97 8.07
N PRO A 107 6.23 -8.04 7.53
CA PRO A 107 7.40 -8.06 6.64
C PRO A 107 7.09 -7.59 5.20
N SER A 108 5.87 -7.80 4.72
CA SER A 108 5.50 -7.56 3.31
C SER A 108 3.99 -7.43 3.14
N ILE A 109 3.55 -7.04 1.92
CA ILE A 109 2.14 -6.86 1.59
C ILE A 109 1.27 -8.09 1.87
N GLU A 110 1.83 -9.30 1.87
CA GLU A 110 1.08 -10.52 2.18
C GLU A 110 0.54 -10.54 3.62
N TYR A 111 1.17 -9.80 4.54
CA TYR A 111 0.59 -9.58 5.86
C TYR A 111 -0.71 -8.77 5.80
N TRP A 112 -0.78 -7.76 4.92
CA TRP A 112 -2.04 -7.06 4.66
C TRP A 112 -3.12 -8.00 4.16
N PHE A 113 -2.80 -8.90 3.23
CA PHE A 113 -3.76 -9.89 2.73
C PHE A 113 -4.22 -10.85 3.83
N LEU A 114 -3.35 -11.22 4.76
CA LEU A 114 -3.69 -12.06 5.90
C LEU A 114 -4.70 -11.38 6.83
N LEU A 115 -4.62 -10.06 7.01
CA LEU A 115 -5.56 -9.30 7.83
C LEU A 115 -7.00 -9.32 7.31
N HIS A 116 -7.25 -9.68 6.04
CA HIS A 116 -8.60 -9.90 5.52
C HIS A 116 -9.29 -11.12 6.16
N TYR A 117 -8.51 -12.08 6.65
CA TYR A 117 -9.00 -13.34 7.20
C TYR A 117 -8.90 -13.41 8.72
N GLU A 118 -7.77 -13.00 9.29
CA GLU A 118 -7.54 -13.09 10.74
C GLU A 118 -6.97 -11.80 11.32
N LYS A 119 -7.33 -11.48 12.58
CA LYS A 119 -6.66 -10.46 13.38
C LYS A 119 -5.44 -11.09 14.04
N THR A 120 -4.24 -10.71 13.63
CA THR A 120 -3.00 -11.27 14.19
C THR A 120 -1.92 -10.19 14.24
N ASN A 121 -1.20 -10.14 15.37
CA ASN A 121 0.04 -9.37 15.54
C ASN A 121 1.25 -10.31 15.71
N ARG A 122 1.08 -11.57 15.32
CA ARG A 122 2.12 -12.60 15.41
C ARG A 122 3.36 -12.14 14.64
N HIS A 123 4.53 -12.41 15.24
CA HIS A 123 5.79 -12.20 14.55
C HIS A 123 5.90 -13.09 13.30
N LEU A 124 6.00 -12.44 12.15
CA LEU A 124 6.33 -13.07 10.88
C LEU A 124 7.72 -12.54 10.46
N ALA A 125 8.71 -13.43 10.48
CA ALA A 125 10.09 -13.01 10.26
C ALA A 125 10.34 -12.57 8.81
N THR A 126 9.65 -13.20 7.86
CA THR A 126 9.86 -13.02 6.42
C THR A 126 8.54 -12.97 5.64
N SER A 127 8.60 -12.51 4.40
CA SER A 127 7.48 -12.61 3.45
C SER A 127 7.03 -14.06 3.24
N ARG A 128 7.94 -15.05 3.35
CA ARG A 128 7.60 -16.49 3.25
C ARG A 128 6.69 -16.94 4.38
N ASP A 129 6.89 -16.42 5.59
CA ASP A 129 6.04 -16.75 6.75
C ASP A 129 4.63 -16.16 6.55
N ALA A 130 4.55 -14.94 6.01
CA ALA A 130 3.28 -14.30 5.67
C ALA A 130 2.54 -15.11 4.58
N ILE A 131 3.21 -15.51 3.51
CA ILE A 131 2.67 -16.36 2.45
C ILE A 131 2.21 -17.70 3.00
N SER A 132 3.02 -18.37 3.82
CA SER A 132 2.67 -19.65 4.44
C SER A 132 1.40 -19.55 5.27
N SER A 133 1.25 -18.46 6.01
CA SER A 133 0.05 -18.17 6.80
C SER A 133 -1.16 -17.88 5.92
N LEU A 134 -0.98 -17.10 4.84
CA LEU A 134 -2.02 -16.75 3.88
C LEU A 134 -2.56 -17.98 3.12
N ARG A 135 -1.70 -18.96 2.83
CA ARG A 135 -2.08 -20.20 2.14
C ARG A 135 -3.09 -21.06 2.90
N ARG A 136 -3.33 -20.83 4.17
CA ARG A 136 -4.45 -21.44 4.91
C ARG A 136 -5.82 -20.98 4.39
N TYR A 137 -5.87 -19.82 3.76
CA TYR A 137 -7.09 -19.17 3.24
C TYR A 137 -7.11 -19.13 1.71
N ILE A 138 -5.97 -18.85 1.09
CA ILE A 138 -5.79 -18.85 -0.37
C ILE A 138 -4.76 -19.94 -0.70
N VAL A 139 -5.22 -21.19 -0.79
CA VAL A 139 -4.39 -22.40 -0.85
C VAL A 139 -3.27 -22.35 -1.90
N GLN A 140 -3.54 -21.74 -3.07
CA GLN A 140 -2.59 -21.67 -4.18
C GLN A 140 -1.89 -20.31 -4.29
N PHE A 141 -1.92 -19.48 -3.25
CA PHE A 141 -1.28 -18.15 -3.31
C PHE A 141 0.20 -18.27 -3.66
N ASP A 142 0.61 -17.56 -4.71
CA ASP A 142 2.01 -17.49 -5.18
C ASP A 142 2.28 -16.05 -5.68
N LYS A 143 3.50 -15.56 -5.46
CA LYS A 143 3.99 -14.27 -5.99
C LYS A 143 4.32 -14.29 -7.48
N LYS A 144 4.22 -15.46 -8.12
CA LYS A 144 4.46 -15.57 -9.56
C LYS A 144 3.35 -14.90 -10.34
N GLU A 145 3.75 -14.21 -11.40
CA GLU A 145 2.83 -13.45 -12.25
C GLU A 145 1.67 -14.31 -12.78
N ASN A 146 1.92 -15.59 -13.09
CA ASN A 146 0.87 -16.51 -13.55
C ASN A 146 -0.27 -16.68 -12.55
N PHE A 147 0.01 -16.67 -11.24
CA PHE A 147 -1.03 -16.68 -10.21
C PHE A 147 -1.65 -15.29 -10.07
N LEU A 148 -0.82 -14.25 -9.94
CA LEU A 148 -1.25 -12.89 -9.63
C LEU A 148 -2.19 -12.32 -10.70
N LYS A 149 -2.00 -12.67 -11.98
CA LYS A 149 -2.88 -12.26 -13.11
C LYS A 149 -4.33 -12.75 -12.96
N HIS A 150 -4.55 -13.85 -12.24
CA HIS A 150 -5.89 -14.37 -12.00
C HIS A 150 -6.60 -13.56 -10.90
N GLN A 151 -7.20 -12.45 -11.25
CA GLN A 151 -7.79 -11.44 -10.36
C GLN A 151 -8.82 -11.98 -9.34
N LYS A 152 -9.24 -13.25 -9.43
CA LYS A 152 -10.21 -13.89 -8.51
C LYS A 152 -9.76 -13.82 -7.05
N TRP A 153 -8.46 -13.93 -6.77
CA TRP A 153 -7.96 -13.87 -5.41
C TRP A 153 -8.17 -12.49 -4.78
N VAL A 154 -8.10 -11.40 -5.57
CA VAL A 154 -8.39 -10.04 -5.09
C VAL A 154 -9.89 -9.87 -4.81
N ALA A 155 -10.76 -10.41 -5.67
CA ALA A 155 -12.20 -10.40 -5.44
C ALA A 155 -12.57 -11.14 -4.13
N GLU A 156 -11.89 -12.25 -3.81
CA GLU A 156 -12.09 -12.95 -2.53
C GLU A 156 -11.62 -12.15 -1.31
N LEU A 157 -10.63 -11.25 -1.44
CA LEU A 157 -10.20 -10.36 -0.36
C LEU A 157 -11.23 -9.28 0.00
N ILE A 158 -12.11 -8.91 -0.92
CA ILE A 158 -13.13 -7.88 -0.65
C ILE A 158 -14.50 -8.44 -0.33
N LYS A 159 -14.74 -9.73 -0.62
CA LYS A 159 -16.01 -10.40 -0.38
C LYS A 159 -16.33 -10.45 1.12
N ASP A 160 -17.62 -10.46 1.46
CA ASP A 160 -18.12 -10.62 2.83
C ASP A 160 -17.51 -9.59 3.83
N ASN A 161 -17.37 -8.33 3.40
CA ASN A 161 -16.80 -7.21 4.19
C ASN A 161 -15.35 -7.45 4.67
N LYS A 162 -14.60 -8.37 4.05
CA LYS A 162 -13.22 -8.66 4.46
C LYS A 162 -12.30 -7.45 4.35
N MET A 163 -12.53 -6.58 3.35
CA MET A 163 -11.77 -5.33 3.22
C MET A 163 -11.94 -4.43 4.45
N ASP A 164 -13.18 -4.22 4.89
CA ASP A 164 -13.45 -3.36 6.06
C ASP A 164 -12.88 -4.00 7.33
N HIS A 165 -12.97 -5.33 7.47
CA HIS A 165 -12.32 -6.06 8.55
C HIS A 165 -10.79 -5.89 8.52
N ALA A 166 -10.15 -5.98 7.35
CA ALA A 166 -8.71 -5.80 7.22
C ALA A 166 -8.29 -4.37 7.61
N MET A 167 -9.02 -3.36 7.13
CA MET A 167 -8.79 -1.96 7.47
C MET A 167 -8.90 -1.73 8.98
N GLN A 168 -9.97 -2.20 9.62
CA GLN A 168 -10.17 -2.08 11.05
C GLN A 168 -9.08 -2.81 11.86
N ARG A 169 -8.71 -4.04 11.44
CA ARG A 169 -7.67 -4.82 12.10
C ARG A 169 -6.32 -4.14 12.01
N ALA A 170 -5.93 -3.65 10.83
CA ALA A 170 -4.68 -2.94 10.63
C ALA A 170 -4.62 -1.65 11.45
N GLU A 171 -5.69 -0.87 11.46
CA GLU A 171 -5.78 0.37 12.23
C GLU A 171 -5.67 0.12 13.75
N VAL A 172 -6.39 -0.87 14.27
CA VAL A 172 -6.39 -1.23 15.70
C VAL A 172 -5.04 -1.83 16.13
N LEU A 173 -4.43 -2.68 15.31
CA LEU A 173 -3.13 -3.28 15.62
C LEU A 173 -2.01 -2.23 15.50
N GLY A 174 -2.11 -1.30 14.57
CA GLY A 174 -1.09 -0.29 14.32
C GLY A 174 0.28 -0.94 14.12
N ARG A 175 1.31 -0.29 14.64
CA ARG A 175 2.70 -0.79 14.67
C ARG A 175 3.10 -1.37 16.03
N SER A 176 2.14 -1.81 16.84
CA SER A 176 2.39 -2.32 18.21
C SER A 176 3.11 -3.67 18.23
N GLY A 177 3.14 -4.40 17.13
CA GLY A 177 3.83 -5.67 16.96
C GLY A 177 5.05 -5.58 16.05
N THR A 178 5.65 -6.75 15.79
CA THR A 178 6.76 -6.88 14.83
C THR A 178 6.29 -7.12 13.39
N SER A 179 4.99 -7.32 13.20
CA SER A 179 4.31 -7.41 11.90
C SER A 179 3.17 -6.41 11.87
N TYR A 180 3.08 -5.60 10.83
CA TYR A 180 2.10 -4.53 10.67
C TYR A 180 1.88 -4.17 9.19
N SER A 181 0.83 -3.39 8.92
CA SER A 181 0.59 -2.82 7.59
C SER A 181 -0.13 -1.48 7.69
N ASP A 182 0.37 -0.50 6.96
CA ASP A 182 -0.23 0.82 6.80
C ASP A 182 -1.03 0.96 5.50
N ILE A 183 -1.24 -0.12 4.76
CA ILE A 183 -1.98 -0.12 3.48
C ILE A 183 -3.42 0.39 3.64
N TRP A 184 -4.03 0.19 4.81
CA TRP A 184 -5.35 0.74 5.12
C TRP A 184 -5.42 2.27 4.95
N LYS A 185 -4.33 2.99 5.22
CA LYS A 185 -4.23 4.45 5.00
C LYS A 185 -4.35 4.77 3.51
N ALA A 186 -3.63 4.02 2.67
CA ALA A 186 -3.72 4.16 1.21
C ALA A 186 -5.13 3.91 0.69
N ILE A 187 -5.80 2.86 1.16
CA ILE A 187 -7.18 2.56 0.76
C ILE A 187 -8.14 3.70 1.15
N LYS A 188 -7.96 4.29 2.35
CA LYS A 188 -8.75 5.47 2.79
C LYS A 188 -8.54 6.67 1.87
N VAL A 189 -7.30 6.94 1.50
CA VAL A 189 -6.95 8.07 0.63
C VAL A 189 -7.45 7.85 -0.80
N MET A 190 -7.39 6.63 -1.33
CA MET A 190 -7.81 6.31 -2.70
C MET A 190 -9.34 6.31 -2.91
N LYS A 191 -10.14 6.19 -1.87
CA LYS A 191 -11.61 6.36 -1.91
C LYS A 191 -11.97 7.83 -2.07
#